data_1b6e6c453b62abf36150dee4c6d72771
#
_entry.id   1b6e6c453b62abf36150dee4c6d72771
#
_cell.length_a   1.000
_cell.length_b   1.000
_cell.length_c   1.000
_cell.angle_alpha   90.00
_cell.angle_beta   90.00
_cell.angle_gamma   90.00
#
_symmetry.space_group_name_H-M   'P 1'
#
loop_
_entity.id
_entity.type
_entity.pdbx_description
1 polymer ?
#
loop_
_entity_poly.entity_id
_entity_poly.type
_entity_poly.pdbx_seq_one_letter_code
_entity_poly.pdbx_strand_id
1 'polypeptide(L)'
;MSSEEIKEAVKRNYERVAQPSTGSCCPSSATEKATSSCCGPEASSSDPRATYAKSLGYDVRDMPESATESFAGCGNPVAVASLKEGEVVLDLGSGAGLDMFHAARKVGVTGKVIGVDMTPAMIEKAKRGAEQLGLENVEFRLGDIEDLPVEDETVDVIISNCVINLAPDKAKVFQEAFRVLRPGGRIMVSDIVLETPLPDEVRQDISYYAGCVAGAVLEEDYLQYIRDAGFEDVEVLDRVGWPPAISAKIAAYKPK
;
A
#
# COMPACT_ATOMS: atom_id res chain seq x y z
N MET A 1 12.24 -18.96 -7.92
CA MET A 1 11.63 -18.78 -6.58
C MET A 1 10.19 -19.31 -6.62
N SER A 2 9.73 -20.04 -5.61
CA SER A 2 8.34 -20.43 -5.50
C SER A 2 7.48 -19.24 -5.01
N SER A 3 6.17 -19.27 -5.29
CA SER A 3 5.23 -18.26 -4.80
C SER A 3 5.26 -18.11 -3.28
N GLU A 4 5.44 -19.23 -2.57
CA GLU A 4 5.50 -19.24 -1.11
C GLU A 4 6.78 -18.59 -0.56
N GLU A 5 7.93 -18.84 -1.18
CA GLU A 5 9.20 -18.18 -0.83
C GLU A 5 9.11 -16.66 -1.00
N ILE A 6 8.44 -16.19 -2.06
CA ILE A 6 8.23 -14.77 -2.32
C ILE A 6 7.35 -14.16 -1.23
N LYS A 7 6.17 -14.74 -0.96
CA LYS A 7 5.22 -14.26 0.06
C LYS A 7 5.87 -14.20 1.45
N GLU A 8 6.64 -15.22 1.83
CA GLU A 8 7.36 -15.25 3.08
C GLU A 8 8.44 -14.15 3.19
N ALA A 9 9.17 -13.88 2.10
CA ALA A 9 10.19 -12.84 2.09
C ALA A 9 9.56 -11.44 2.18
N VAL A 10 8.47 -11.21 1.46
CA VAL A 10 7.68 -9.97 1.54
C VAL A 10 7.17 -9.78 2.97
N LYS A 11 6.53 -10.79 3.56
CA LYS A 11 6.01 -10.75 4.93
C LYS A 11 7.10 -10.39 5.94
N ARG A 12 8.25 -11.07 5.89
CA ARG A 12 9.41 -10.77 6.77
C ARG A 12 9.92 -9.34 6.60
N ASN A 13 9.91 -8.81 5.38
CA ASN A 13 10.32 -7.42 5.14
C ASN A 13 9.36 -6.43 5.81
N TYR A 14 8.06 -6.62 5.63
CA TYR A 14 7.05 -5.73 6.19
C TYR A 14 6.87 -5.90 7.71
N GLU A 15 7.16 -7.07 8.28
CA GLU A 15 7.30 -7.25 9.73
C GLU A 15 8.43 -6.37 10.30
N ARG A 16 9.56 -6.23 9.59
CA ARG A 16 10.63 -5.29 10.00
C ARG A 16 10.21 -3.83 9.87
N VAL A 17 9.51 -3.48 8.78
CA VAL A 17 8.97 -2.12 8.59
C VAL A 17 7.94 -1.78 9.67
N ALA A 18 7.21 -2.76 10.17
CA ALA A 18 6.26 -2.59 11.26
C ALA A 18 6.92 -2.40 12.63
N GLN A 19 8.18 -2.76 12.82
CA GLN A 19 8.88 -2.53 14.09
C GLN A 19 9.21 -1.04 14.24
N PRO A 20 9.12 -0.48 15.48
CA PRO A 20 9.57 0.88 15.71
C PRO A 20 11.04 1.00 15.29
N SER A 21 11.36 2.06 14.56
CA SER A 21 12.76 2.39 14.30
C SER A 21 13.43 2.63 15.65
N THR A 22 14.18 1.65 16.14
CA THR A 22 15.04 1.83 17.32
C THR A 22 16.18 2.74 16.89
N GLY A 23 15.93 4.03 16.85
CA GLY A 23 16.94 5.07 16.74
C GLY A 23 17.79 5.04 18.02
N SER A 24 18.69 4.06 18.10
CA SER A 24 19.77 4.11 19.09
C SER A 24 20.73 5.21 18.65
N CYS A 25 20.52 6.40 19.15
CA CYS A 25 21.46 7.50 19.05
C CYS A 25 22.63 7.32 20.02
N CYS A 26 23.25 6.12 20.12
CA CYS A 26 24.58 5.95 20.72
C CYS A 26 25.14 4.57 20.38
N PRO A 27 26.24 4.43 19.65
CA PRO A 27 27.01 3.21 19.67
C PRO A 27 27.68 3.10 21.05
N SER A 28 27.32 2.07 21.81
CA SER A 28 28.03 1.73 23.05
C SER A 28 29.40 1.13 22.70
N SER A 29 30.42 1.98 22.62
CA SER A 29 31.81 1.57 22.82
C SER A 29 32.44 2.55 23.83
N ALA A 30 32.85 1.97 24.92
CA ALA A 30 33.46 2.65 26.07
C ALA A 30 34.68 3.47 25.67
N THR A 31 34.80 4.68 26.15
CA THR A 31 35.83 5.23 27.04
C THR A 31 35.77 6.75 27.07
N GLU A 32 35.71 7.26 28.30
CA GLU A 32 36.15 8.58 28.80
C GLU A 32 35.54 9.89 28.27
N LYS A 33 34.86 10.57 29.22
CA LYS A 33 34.75 12.01 29.43
C LYS A 33 34.62 12.95 28.22
N ALA A 34 33.41 13.32 27.89
CA ALA A 34 33.15 14.67 27.41
C ALA A 34 31.77 15.14 27.91
N THR A 35 31.80 16.12 28.78
CA THR A 35 30.66 16.96 29.16
C THR A 35 30.30 17.84 27.97
N SER A 36 29.18 17.54 27.30
CA SER A 36 28.36 18.60 26.67
C SER A 36 27.01 18.00 26.24
N SER A 37 25.98 18.64 26.72
CA SER A 37 24.56 18.46 26.41
C SER A 37 24.32 18.43 24.92
N CYS A 38 23.99 17.26 24.32
CA CYS A 38 23.53 17.12 22.95
C CYS A 38 21.99 17.01 22.87
N CYS A 39 21.27 17.64 23.79
CA CYS A 39 19.83 17.79 23.73
C CYS A 39 19.51 19.28 23.62
N GLY A 40 19.74 19.85 22.42
CA GLY A 40 19.14 21.14 22.06
C GLY A 40 17.65 20.93 21.75
N PRO A 41 16.74 21.82 22.19
CA PRO A 41 15.36 21.81 21.73
C PRO A 41 15.36 22.29 20.28
N GLU A 42 14.62 21.61 19.41
CA GLU A 42 14.44 21.88 17.97
C GLU A 42 15.35 21.10 17.01
N ALA A 43 15.31 19.75 17.10
CA ALA A 43 15.39 18.96 15.89
C ALA A 43 13.95 18.58 15.52
N SER A 44 13.31 19.31 14.63
CA SER A 44 12.14 18.85 13.91
C SER A 44 12.59 17.69 13.03
N SER A 45 12.61 16.48 13.59
CA SER A 45 12.84 15.25 12.83
C SER A 45 11.58 15.03 11.98
N SER A 46 11.50 15.66 10.83
CA SER A 46 10.49 15.28 9.84
C SER A 46 10.87 13.89 9.38
N ASP A 47 10.07 12.89 9.79
CA ASP A 47 10.20 11.51 9.31
C ASP A 47 10.28 11.54 7.78
N PRO A 48 11.33 10.95 7.18
CA PRO A 48 11.50 10.92 5.73
C PRO A 48 10.30 10.33 4.99
N ARG A 49 9.62 9.32 5.56
CA ARG A 49 8.44 8.70 4.97
C ARG A 49 7.21 9.60 5.07
N ALA A 50 7.03 10.33 6.17
CA ALA A 50 5.99 11.34 6.27
C ALA A 50 6.21 12.47 5.25
N THR A 51 7.46 12.89 5.03
CA THR A 51 7.82 13.87 4.00
C THR A 51 7.54 13.32 2.60
N TYR A 52 7.85 12.06 2.35
CA TYR A 52 7.56 11.38 1.09
C TYR A 52 6.04 11.27 0.85
N ALA A 53 5.26 10.85 1.85
CA ALA A 53 3.80 10.82 1.73
C ALA A 53 3.21 12.19 1.38
N LYS A 54 3.71 13.29 2.01
CA LYS A 54 3.32 14.66 1.63
C LYS A 54 3.62 14.97 0.17
N SER A 55 4.77 14.56 -0.35
CA SER A 55 5.12 14.79 -1.77
C SER A 55 4.19 14.08 -2.74
N LEU A 56 3.55 13.00 -2.31
CA LEU A 56 2.50 12.27 -3.05
C LEU A 56 1.09 12.87 -2.86
N GLY A 57 0.96 13.97 -2.11
CA GLY A 57 -0.29 14.69 -1.91
C GLY A 57 -1.13 14.21 -0.71
N TYR A 58 -0.55 13.46 0.22
CA TYR A 58 -1.24 13.12 1.48
C TYR A 58 -1.20 14.28 2.48
N ASP A 59 -2.33 14.50 3.14
CA ASP A 59 -2.37 15.33 4.34
C ASP A 59 -2.05 14.45 5.56
N VAL A 60 -0.84 14.59 6.07
CA VAL A 60 -0.34 13.78 7.19
C VAL A 60 -0.42 14.50 8.55
N ARG A 61 -0.96 15.74 8.62
CA ARG A 61 -0.95 16.55 9.84
C ARG A 61 -1.66 15.90 11.02
N ASP A 62 -2.76 15.22 10.74
CA ASP A 62 -3.60 14.57 11.75
C ASP A 62 -3.53 13.03 11.65
N MET A 63 -2.51 12.50 10.99
CA MET A 63 -2.34 11.06 10.85
C MET A 63 -1.47 10.51 11.97
N PRO A 64 -1.75 9.28 12.46
CA PRO A 64 -0.88 8.62 13.41
C PRO A 64 0.54 8.46 12.86
N GLU A 65 1.54 8.74 13.68
CA GLU A 65 2.94 8.58 13.32
C GLU A 65 3.23 7.13 12.84
N SER A 66 2.61 6.16 13.48
CA SER A 66 2.73 4.74 13.10
C SER A 66 2.28 4.45 11.66
N ALA A 67 1.32 5.19 11.12
CA ALA A 67 0.84 5.02 9.75
C ALA A 67 1.81 5.69 8.75
N THR A 68 2.32 6.88 9.06
CA THR A 68 3.24 7.61 8.20
C THR A 68 4.64 7.00 8.17
N GLU A 69 5.18 6.56 9.31
CA GLU A 69 6.48 5.87 9.42
C GLU A 69 6.53 4.52 8.70
N SER A 70 5.38 3.87 8.54
CA SER A 70 5.27 2.58 7.85
C SER A 70 4.85 2.72 6.38
N PHE A 71 4.66 3.94 5.89
CA PHE A 71 4.22 4.18 4.52
C PHE A 71 5.28 3.74 3.50
N ALA A 72 4.86 2.93 2.54
CA ALA A 72 5.69 2.37 1.48
C ALA A 72 5.01 2.43 0.09
N GLY A 73 3.99 3.27 -0.06
CA GLY A 73 3.27 3.46 -1.32
C GLY A 73 4.08 4.23 -2.36
N CYS A 74 3.72 4.11 -3.62
CA CYS A 74 4.35 4.83 -4.73
C CYS A 74 3.43 5.89 -5.35
N GLY A 75 2.22 6.05 -4.83
CA GLY A 75 1.23 7.02 -5.29
C GLY A 75 0.20 7.36 -4.24
N ASN A 76 -0.92 7.94 -4.67
CA ASN A 76 -2.07 8.26 -3.82
C ASN A 76 -3.36 7.84 -4.55
N PRO A 77 -3.75 6.56 -4.43
CA PRO A 77 -4.96 6.05 -5.09
C PRO A 77 -6.23 6.72 -4.55
N VAL A 78 -6.25 7.10 -3.27
CA VAL A 78 -7.41 7.79 -2.65
C VAL A 78 -7.68 9.16 -3.28
N ALA A 79 -6.64 9.85 -3.76
CA ALA A 79 -6.81 11.15 -4.41
C ALA A 79 -7.56 11.05 -5.74
N VAL A 80 -7.36 9.94 -6.49
CA VAL A 80 -7.97 9.73 -7.81
C VAL A 80 -9.22 8.86 -7.77
N ALA A 81 -9.47 8.14 -6.67
CA ALA A 81 -10.59 7.20 -6.54
C ALA A 81 -11.98 7.86 -6.56
N SER A 82 -12.08 9.18 -6.46
CA SER A 82 -13.35 9.91 -6.44
C SER A 82 -14.36 9.28 -5.49
N LEU A 83 -13.91 8.97 -4.25
CA LEU A 83 -14.73 8.32 -3.22
C LEU A 83 -15.95 9.16 -2.86
N LYS A 84 -17.08 8.51 -2.68
CA LYS A 84 -18.36 9.12 -2.33
C LYS A 84 -18.80 8.70 -0.92
N GLU A 85 -19.57 9.54 -0.28
CA GLU A 85 -20.18 9.22 1.01
C GLU A 85 -21.04 7.95 0.90
N GLY A 86 -20.92 7.06 1.87
CA GLY A 86 -21.66 5.81 1.93
C GLY A 86 -21.05 4.64 1.15
N GLU A 87 -19.98 4.83 0.38
CA GLU A 87 -19.34 3.73 -0.35
C GLU A 87 -18.62 2.75 0.58
N VAL A 88 -18.58 1.48 0.20
CA VAL A 88 -17.75 0.43 0.79
C VAL A 88 -16.44 0.35 0.00
N VAL A 89 -15.35 0.65 0.66
CA VAL A 89 -13.99 0.66 0.07
C VAL A 89 -13.19 -0.52 0.59
N LEU A 90 -12.47 -1.20 -0.28
CA LEU A 90 -11.47 -2.22 0.07
C LEU A 90 -10.07 -1.69 -0.26
N ASP A 91 -9.17 -1.76 0.71
CA ASP A 91 -7.75 -1.41 0.55
C ASP A 91 -6.91 -2.70 0.51
N LEU A 92 -6.29 -2.99 -0.63
CA LEU A 92 -5.41 -4.14 -0.81
C LEU A 92 -4.01 -3.83 -0.31
N GLY A 93 -3.52 -4.64 0.65
CA GLY A 93 -2.23 -4.41 1.29
C GLY A 93 -2.24 -3.13 2.11
N SER A 94 -3.21 -2.98 2.99
CA SER A 94 -3.50 -1.74 3.72
C SER A 94 -2.37 -1.25 4.63
N GLY A 95 -1.38 -2.10 4.92
CA GLY A 95 -0.26 -1.76 5.78
C GLY A 95 -0.71 -1.20 7.13
N ALA A 96 -0.10 -0.10 7.55
CA ALA A 96 -0.47 0.59 8.80
C ALA A 96 -1.67 1.56 8.65
N GLY A 97 -2.37 1.55 7.51
CA GLY A 97 -3.69 2.14 7.34
C GLY A 97 -3.73 3.57 6.79
N LEU A 98 -2.65 4.15 6.26
CA LEU A 98 -2.65 5.53 5.80
C LEU A 98 -3.74 5.80 4.75
N ASP A 99 -3.82 4.97 3.69
CA ASP A 99 -4.85 5.07 2.65
C ASP A 99 -6.25 4.84 3.22
N MET A 100 -6.41 3.84 4.10
CA MET A 100 -7.67 3.55 4.77
C MET A 100 -8.21 4.73 5.56
N PHE A 101 -7.36 5.42 6.34
CA PHE A 101 -7.81 6.55 7.17
C PHE A 101 -8.27 7.73 6.32
N HIS A 102 -7.59 8.00 5.22
CA HIS A 102 -8.04 9.00 4.25
C HIS A 102 -9.34 8.59 3.57
N ALA A 103 -9.47 7.32 3.17
CA ALA A 103 -10.70 6.79 2.58
C ALA A 103 -11.87 6.86 3.57
N ALA A 104 -11.67 6.45 4.84
CA ALA A 104 -12.69 6.46 5.89
C ALA A 104 -13.27 7.87 6.13
N ARG A 105 -12.43 8.89 6.13
CA ARG A 105 -12.87 10.29 6.23
C ARG A 105 -13.69 10.74 5.02
N LYS A 106 -13.37 10.23 3.82
CA LYS A 106 -14.09 10.59 2.58
C LYS A 106 -15.46 9.90 2.45
N VAL A 107 -15.52 8.61 2.81
CA VAL A 107 -16.80 7.88 2.73
C VAL A 107 -17.74 8.18 3.89
N GLY A 108 -17.26 8.82 4.93
CA GLY A 108 -18.05 9.25 6.08
C GLY A 108 -18.61 8.10 6.91
N VAL A 109 -19.43 8.44 7.90
CA VAL A 109 -19.96 7.47 8.89
C VAL A 109 -20.94 6.46 8.31
N THR A 110 -21.50 6.73 7.15
CA THR A 110 -22.42 5.83 6.43
C THR A 110 -21.70 4.87 5.49
N GLY A 111 -20.44 5.15 5.17
CA GLY A 111 -19.55 4.29 4.39
C GLY A 111 -18.74 3.36 5.27
N LYS A 112 -17.97 2.48 4.62
CA LYS A 112 -17.08 1.53 5.30
C LYS A 112 -15.78 1.36 4.55
N VAL A 113 -14.68 1.20 5.27
CA VAL A 113 -13.39 0.83 4.67
C VAL A 113 -12.90 -0.49 5.27
N ILE A 114 -12.60 -1.45 4.40
CA ILE A 114 -12.04 -2.75 4.76
C ILE A 114 -10.58 -2.75 4.30
N GLY A 115 -9.65 -3.04 5.19
CA GLY A 115 -8.24 -3.22 4.86
C GLY A 115 -7.82 -4.67 4.97
N VAL A 116 -7.18 -5.18 3.94
CA VAL A 116 -6.59 -6.53 3.94
C VAL A 116 -5.07 -6.41 3.88
N ASP A 117 -4.39 -7.06 4.82
CA ASP A 117 -2.92 -7.18 4.82
C ASP A 117 -2.50 -8.54 5.33
N MET A 118 -1.40 -9.09 4.80
CA MET A 118 -0.91 -10.40 5.22
C MET A 118 0.01 -10.35 6.44
N THR A 119 0.36 -9.15 6.92
CA THR A 119 1.30 -8.92 8.01
C THR A 119 0.57 -8.59 9.32
N PRO A 120 0.55 -9.49 10.31
CA PRO A 120 -0.16 -9.22 11.58
C PRO A 120 0.28 -7.93 12.27
N ALA A 121 1.58 -7.63 12.24
CA ALA A 121 2.12 -6.42 12.87
C ALA A 121 1.61 -5.13 12.21
N MET A 122 1.35 -5.14 10.88
CA MET A 122 0.74 -4.01 10.17
C MET A 122 -0.72 -3.83 10.58
N ILE A 123 -1.49 -4.91 10.62
CA ILE A 123 -2.90 -4.89 11.09
C ILE A 123 -3.01 -4.30 12.50
N GLU A 124 -2.13 -4.72 13.42
CA GLU A 124 -2.13 -4.18 14.79
C GLU A 124 -1.75 -2.69 14.86
N LYS A 125 -0.84 -2.23 14.00
CA LYS A 125 -0.54 -0.78 13.86
C LYS A 125 -1.75 -0.02 13.33
N ALA A 126 -2.40 -0.53 12.29
CA ALA A 126 -3.57 0.08 11.68
C ALA A 126 -4.74 0.19 12.66
N LYS A 127 -5.03 -0.86 13.44
CA LYS A 127 -6.06 -0.83 14.50
C LYS A 127 -5.81 0.28 15.52
N ARG A 128 -4.58 0.35 16.04
CA ARG A 128 -4.20 1.41 17.00
C ARG A 128 -4.32 2.82 16.38
N GLY A 129 -3.94 2.97 15.12
CA GLY A 129 -4.10 4.23 14.39
C GLY A 129 -5.56 4.63 14.25
N ALA A 130 -6.45 3.69 13.92
CA ALA A 130 -7.89 3.93 13.83
C ALA A 130 -8.49 4.35 15.18
N GLU A 131 -8.10 3.68 16.28
CA GLU A 131 -8.53 4.04 17.62
C GLU A 131 -8.09 5.47 18.01
N GLN A 132 -6.84 5.85 17.70
CA GLN A 132 -6.32 7.21 17.93
C GLN A 132 -7.09 8.28 17.16
N LEU A 133 -7.58 7.94 15.96
CA LEU A 133 -8.36 8.84 15.10
C LEU A 133 -9.86 8.80 15.41
N GLY A 134 -10.33 7.88 16.28
CA GLY A 134 -11.75 7.67 16.54
C GLY A 134 -12.54 7.20 15.32
N LEU A 135 -11.92 6.43 14.42
CA LEU A 135 -12.58 5.91 13.22
C LEU A 135 -13.30 4.61 13.55
N GLU A 136 -14.64 4.64 13.48
CA GLU A 136 -15.51 3.47 13.73
C GLU A 136 -15.94 2.75 12.45
N ASN A 137 -15.72 3.36 11.29
CA ASN A 137 -16.13 2.85 9.99
C ASN A 137 -15.02 2.10 9.24
N VAL A 138 -14.02 1.58 9.97
CA VAL A 138 -12.91 0.79 9.42
C VAL A 138 -12.90 -0.63 9.97
N GLU A 139 -12.54 -1.60 9.13
CA GLU A 139 -12.40 -3.01 9.47
C GLU A 139 -11.06 -3.53 8.95
N PHE A 140 -10.36 -4.35 9.75
CA PHE A 140 -9.06 -4.89 9.39
C PHE A 140 -9.13 -6.42 9.33
N ARG A 141 -8.72 -7.00 8.22
CA ARG A 141 -8.68 -8.44 7.96
C ARG A 141 -7.25 -8.90 7.66
N LEU A 142 -6.82 -9.92 8.37
CA LEU A 142 -5.58 -10.62 8.02
C LEU A 142 -5.88 -11.54 6.84
N GLY A 143 -5.16 -11.37 5.73
CA GLY A 143 -5.42 -12.16 4.52
C GLY A 143 -4.42 -11.91 3.42
N ASP A 144 -4.51 -12.74 2.38
CA ASP A 144 -3.74 -12.65 1.15
C ASP A 144 -4.59 -11.96 0.07
N ILE A 145 -3.98 -11.06 -0.71
CA ILE A 145 -4.68 -10.39 -1.82
C ILE A 145 -4.98 -11.32 -3.00
N GLU A 146 -4.32 -12.49 -3.07
CA GLU A 146 -4.64 -13.55 -4.02
C GLU A 146 -5.79 -14.46 -3.55
N ASP A 147 -6.27 -14.30 -2.30
CA ASP A 147 -7.39 -15.07 -1.72
C ASP A 147 -8.09 -14.17 -0.69
N LEU A 148 -8.85 -13.20 -1.17
CA LEU A 148 -9.43 -12.14 -0.36
C LEU A 148 -10.47 -12.67 0.63
N PRO A 149 -10.31 -12.43 1.94
CA PRO A 149 -11.31 -12.78 2.95
C PRO A 149 -12.49 -11.78 2.91
N VAL A 150 -13.05 -11.58 1.73
CA VAL A 150 -14.15 -10.64 1.43
C VAL A 150 -15.16 -11.35 0.56
N GLU A 151 -16.44 -11.16 0.86
CA GLU A 151 -17.54 -11.78 0.13
C GLU A 151 -17.72 -11.18 -1.27
N ASP A 152 -18.32 -11.97 -2.18
CA ASP A 152 -18.59 -11.56 -3.55
C ASP A 152 -19.51 -10.34 -3.57
N GLU A 153 -19.24 -9.39 -4.47
CA GLU A 153 -20.10 -8.25 -4.78
C GLU A 153 -20.52 -7.40 -3.57
N THR A 154 -19.60 -7.23 -2.62
CA THR A 154 -19.86 -6.43 -1.40
C THR A 154 -19.18 -5.07 -1.40
N VAL A 155 -18.24 -4.83 -2.33
CA VAL A 155 -17.36 -3.65 -2.38
C VAL A 155 -17.75 -2.74 -3.54
N ASP A 156 -17.76 -1.42 -3.32
CA ASP A 156 -18.04 -0.42 -4.37
C ASP A 156 -16.74 0.06 -5.04
N VAL A 157 -15.66 0.17 -4.25
CA VAL A 157 -14.36 0.68 -4.72
C VAL A 157 -13.22 -0.14 -4.12
N ILE A 158 -12.26 -0.52 -4.94
CA ILE A 158 -10.98 -1.05 -4.49
C ILE A 158 -9.90 0.00 -4.69
N ILE A 159 -9.08 0.21 -3.67
CA ILE A 159 -7.83 0.98 -3.76
C ILE A 159 -6.65 0.05 -3.50
N SER A 160 -5.50 0.37 -4.10
CA SER A 160 -4.25 -0.36 -3.88
C SER A 160 -3.05 0.56 -4.10
N ASN A 161 -2.04 0.46 -3.24
CA ASN A 161 -0.86 1.30 -3.32
C ASN A 161 0.42 0.48 -3.20
N CYS A 162 1.03 0.15 -4.36
CA CYS A 162 2.33 -0.54 -4.46
C CYS A 162 2.37 -1.94 -3.83
N VAL A 163 1.26 -2.67 -3.85
CA VAL A 163 1.18 -4.02 -3.26
C VAL A 163 1.01 -5.12 -4.29
N ILE A 164 0.31 -4.87 -5.41
CA ILE A 164 0.01 -5.92 -6.41
C ILE A 164 1.30 -6.47 -7.03
N ASN A 165 2.32 -5.63 -7.14
CA ASN A 165 3.66 -6.07 -7.58
C ASN A 165 4.30 -7.11 -6.66
N LEU A 166 3.93 -7.13 -5.38
CA LEU A 166 4.45 -8.10 -4.41
C LEU A 166 3.76 -9.46 -4.50
N ALA A 167 2.60 -9.54 -5.18
CA ALA A 167 1.90 -10.78 -5.42
C ALA A 167 2.59 -11.59 -6.54
N PRO A 168 2.91 -12.87 -6.31
CA PRO A 168 3.39 -13.78 -7.35
C PRO A 168 2.42 -13.96 -8.50
N ASP A 169 1.12 -14.05 -8.23
CA ASP A 169 0.05 -14.24 -9.21
C ASP A 169 -0.86 -13.00 -9.31
N LYS A 170 -0.45 -12.04 -10.14
CA LYS A 170 -1.21 -10.80 -10.36
C LYS A 170 -2.56 -11.05 -11.04
N ALA A 171 -2.64 -12.06 -11.90
CA ALA A 171 -3.90 -12.41 -12.56
C ALA A 171 -4.94 -12.82 -11.51
N LYS A 172 -4.53 -13.62 -10.53
CA LYS A 172 -5.40 -14.04 -9.43
C LYS A 172 -5.84 -12.86 -8.55
N VAL A 173 -4.95 -11.89 -8.29
CA VAL A 173 -5.31 -10.67 -7.55
C VAL A 173 -6.43 -9.91 -8.26
N PHE A 174 -6.34 -9.72 -9.57
CA PHE A 174 -7.38 -9.02 -10.33
C PHE A 174 -8.67 -9.82 -10.45
N GLN A 175 -8.61 -11.16 -10.51
CA GLN A 175 -9.79 -12.03 -10.45
C GLN A 175 -10.51 -11.89 -9.10
N GLU A 176 -9.77 -11.87 -7.99
CA GLU A 176 -10.33 -11.65 -6.66
C GLU A 176 -10.91 -10.24 -6.51
N ALA A 177 -10.20 -9.22 -7.02
CA ALA A 177 -10.70 -7.85 -7.06
C ALA A 177 -12.03 -7.75 -7.84
N PHE A 178 -12.11 -8.43 -8.99
CA PHE A 178 -13.34 -8.48 -9.79
C PHE A 178 -14.47 -9.22 -9.06
N ARG A 179 -14.17 -10.33 -8.37
CA ARG A 179 -15.13 -11.11 -7.61
C ARG A 179 -15.81 -10.28 -6.53
N VAL A 180 -15.04 -9.56 -5.71
CA VAL A 180 -15.55 -8.85 -4.55
C VAL A 180 -16.24 -7.52 -4.89
N LEU A 181 -15.95 -6.93 -6.06
CA LEU A 181 -16.60 -5.71 -6.53
C LEU A 181 -18.05 -5.98 -6.94
N ARG A 182 -18.93 -5.05 -6.60
CA ARG A 182 -20.30 -4.99 -7.16
C ARG A 182 -20.27 -4.67 -8.65
N PRO A 183 -21.27 -5.10 -9.42
CA PRO A 183 -21.48 -4.58 -10.78
C PRO A 183 -21.49 -3.05 -10.78
N GLY A 184 -20.73 -2.42 -11.66
CA GLY A 184 -20.52 -0.98 -11.72
C GLY A 184 -19.52 -0.43 -10.70
N GLY A 185 -18.88 -1.28 -9.89
CA GLY A 185 -17.78 -0.92 -9.01
C GLY A 185 -16.48 -0.63 -9.79
N ARG A 186 -15.47 -0.09 -9.10
CA ARG A 186 -14.21 0.33 -9.72
C ARG A 186 -12.99 -0.03 -8.92
N ILE A 187 -11.84 -0.16 -9.60
CA ILE A 187 -10.53 -0.22 -8.97
C ILE A 187 -9.73 1.04 -9.27
N MET A 188 -8.96 1.50 -8.29
CA MET A 188 -8.00 2.60 -8.41
C MET A 188 -6.68 2.17 -7.80
N VAL A 189 -5.70 1.92 -8.66
CA VAL A 189 -4.40 1.37 -8.28
C VAL A 189 -3.31 2.40 -8.53
N SER A 190 -2.37 2.51 -7.59
CA SER A 190 -1.06 3.13 -7.83
C SER A 190 0.00 2.05 -7.66
N ASP A 191 0.68 1.68 -8.74
CA ASP A 191 1.70 0.62 -8.67
C ASP A 191 2.89 0.91 -9.62
N ILE A 192 3.98 0.19 -9.42
CA ILE A 192 5.15 0.28 -10.29
C ILE A 192 4.94 -0.64 -11.49
N VAL A 193 5.09 -0.08 -12.68
CA VAL A 193 5.12 -0.82 -13.95
C VAL A 193 6.43 -0.54 -14.68
N LEU A 194 6.78 -1.39 -15.63
CA LEU A 194 8.02 -1.27 -16.39
C LEU A 194 7.74 -0.79 -17.81
N GLU A 195 8.60 0.09 -18.32
CA GLU A 195 8.66 0.44 -19.75
C GLU A 195 9.42 -0.62 -20.56
N THR A 196 10.44 -1.21 -19.96
CA THR A 196 11.28 -2.24 -20.57
C THR A 196 11.55 -3.36 -19.57
N PRO A 197 11.75 -4.60 -20.01
CA PRO A 197 12.01 -5.72 -19.12
C PRO A 197 13.26 -5.48 -18.26
N LEU A 198 13.19 -5.89 -16.99
CA LEU A 198 14.35 -5.91 -16.10
C LEU A 198 15.32 -7.04 -16.49
N PRO A 199 16.63 -6.86 -16.26
CA PRO A 199 17.60 -7.95 -16.35
C PRO A 199 17.19 -9.14 -15.46
N ASP A 200 17.44 -10.36 -15.93
CA ASP A 200 17.07 -11.57 -15.19
C ASP A 200 17.71 -11.66 -13.79
N GLU A 201 18.91 -11.11 -13.64
CA GLU A 201 19.61 -11.03 -12.35
C GLU A 201 18.82 -10.21 -11.32
N VAL A 202 18.21 -9.11 -11.74
CA VAL A 202 17.37 -8.26 -10.87
C VAL A 202 16.03 -8.94 -10.57
N ARG A 203 15.42 -9.58 -11.57
CA ARG A 203 14.14 -10.30 -11.42
C ARG A 203 14.22 -11.50 -10.48
N GLN A 204 15.41 -12.11 -10.36
CA GLN A 204 15.64 -13.28 -9.51
C GLN A 204 16.12 -12.93 -8.10
N ASP A 205 16.41 -11.67 -7.84
CA ASP A 205 16.89 -11.24 -6.53
C ASP A 205 15.71 -10.87 -5.62
N ILE A 206 15.52 -11.66 -4.58
CA ILE A 206 14.44 -11.51 -3.60
C ILE A 206 14.50 -10.16 -2.84
N SER A 207 15.68 -9.55 -2.73
CA SER A 207 15.82 -8.25 -2.06
C SER A 207 15.19 -7.12 -2.85
N TYR A 208 15.23 -7.18 -4.18
CA TYR A 208 14.54 -6.24 -5.06
C TYR A 208 13.03 -6.50 -5.12
N TYR A 209 12.59 -7.72 -4.81
CA TYR A 209 11.18 -8.05 -4.77
C TYR A 209 10.45 -7.29 -3.65
N ALA A 210 11.04 -7.28 -2.46
CA ALA A 210 10.49 -6.55 -1.32
C ALA A 210 10.45 -5.02 -1.49
N GLY A 211 11.18 -4.49 -2.49
CA GLY A 211 11.17 -3.09 -2.90
C GLY A 211 10.23 -2.76 -4.07
N CYS A 212 9.26 -3.63 -4.40
CA CYS A 212 8.30 -3.48 -5.50
C CYS A 212 8.93 -3.44 -6.91
N VAL A 213 10.22 -3.69 -7.07
CA VAL A 213 10.90 -3.58 -8.37
C VAL A 213 10.97 -4.93 -9.09
N ALA A 214 11.44 -5.99 -8.44
CA ALA A 214 11.63 -7.30 -9.09
C ALA A 214 10.30 -7.97 -9.45
N GLY A 215 9.21 -7.64 -8.76
CA GLY A 215 7.87 -8.11 -9.06
C GLY A 215 7.12 -7.27 -10.11
N ALA A 216 7.68 -6.12 -10.50
CA ALA A 216 7.06 -5.28 -11.52
C ALA A 216 7.08 -5.96 -12.89
N VAL A 217 6.01 -5.78 -13.65
CA VAL A 217 5.84 -6.29 -15.02
C VAL A 217 5.73 -5.12 -15.99
N LEU A 218 5.80 -5.40 -17.29
CA LEU A 218 5.55 -4.38 -18.31
C LEU A 218 4.17 -3.76 -18.13
N GLU A 219 4.03 -2.46 -18.40
CA GLU A 219 2.74 -1.75 -18.28
C GLU A 219 1.65 -2.48 -19.07
N GLU A 220 1.93 -2.90 -20.30
CA GLU A 220 0.95 -3.60 -21.13
C GLU A 220 0.51 -4.94 -20.53
N ASP A 221 1.44 -5.71 -19.97
CA ASP A 221 1.12 -6.97 -19.31
C ASP A 221 0.26 -6.73 -18.05
N TYR A 222 0.57 -5.67 -17.29
CA TYR A 222 -0.21 -5.28 -16.11
C TYR A 222 -1.65 -4.91 -16.50
N LEU A 223 -1.83 -4.09 -17.52
CA LEU A 223 -3.14 -3.71 -18.04
C LEU A 223 -3.89 -4.90 -18.64
N GLN A 224 -3.16 -5.87 -19.22
CA GLN A 224 -3.76 -7.07 -19.76
C GLN A 224 -4.32 -7.98 -18.63
N TYR A 225 -3.62 -8.13 -17.50
CA TYR A 225 -4.18 -8.85 -16.35
C TYR A 225 -5.51 -8.26 -15.86
N ILE A 226 -5.63 -6.92 -15.86
CA ILE A 226 -6.87 -6.24 -15.49
C ILE A 226 -7.99 -6.57 -16.49
N ARG A 227 -7.72 -6.48 -17.80
CA ARG A 227 -8.70 -6.80 -18.85
C ARG A 227 -9.13 -8.28 -18.80
N ASP A 228 -8.19 -9.19 -18.62
CA ASP A 228 -8.44 -10.63 -18.58
C ASP A 228 -9.30 -11.04 -17.36
N ALA A 229 -9.26 -10.27 -16.29
CA ALA A 229 -10.14 -10.44 -15.13
C ALA A 229 -11.59 -9.98 -15.40
N GLY A 230 -11.86 -9.28 -16.52
CA GLY A 230 -13.19 -8.85 -16.93
C GLY A 230 -13.48 -7.36 -16.72
N PHE A 231 -12.50 -6.57 -16.31
CA PHE A 231 -12.65 -5.12 -16.19
C PHE A 231 -12.71 -4.44 -17.56
N GLU A 232 -13.53 -3.40 -17.63
CA GLU A 232 -13.66 -2.51 -18.79
C GLU A 232 -13.11 -1.11 -18.46
N ASP A 233 -13.00 -0.25 -19.49
CA ASP A 233 -12.52 1.13 -19.36
C ASP A 233 -11.19 1.24 -18.59
N VAL A 234 -10.24 0.35 -18.90
CA VAL A 234 -8.92 0.28 -18.28
C VAL A 234 -8.07 1.45 -18.77
N GLU A 235 -7.80 2.40 -17.90
CA GLU A 235 -7.14 3.66 -18.23
C GLU A 235 -5.96 3.95 -17.28
N VAL A 236 -4.84 4.41 -17.83
CA VAL A 236 -3.73 4.96 -17.06
C VAL A 236 -3.91 6.46 -16.93
N LEU A 237 -4.27 6.90 -15.72
CA LEU A 237 -4.61 8.29 -15.42
C LEU A 237 -3.39 9.19 -15.28
N ASP A 238 -2.28 8.63 -14.80
CA ASP A 238 -1.05 9.40 -14.53
C ASP A 238 0.17 8.47 -14.53
N ARG A 239 1.31 9.01 -14.90
CA ARG A 239 2.61 8.32 -14.87
C ARG A 239 3.66 9.25 -14.29
N VAL A 240 4.36 8.78 -13.26
CA VAL A 240 5.50 9.49 -12.69
C VAL A 240 6.75 8.65 -12.95
N GLY A 241 7.64 9.18 -13.77
CA GLY A 241 8.75 8.41 -14.31
C GLY A 241 9.89 8.17 -13.32
N TRP A 242 10.33 6.93 -13.25
CA TRP A 242 11.58 6.44 -12.65
C TRP A 242 12.14 5.35 -13.59
N PRO A 243 12.82 5.70 -14.69
CA PRO A 243 13.34 4.68 -15.60
C PRO A 243 14.26 3.67 -14.90
N PRO A 244 14.10 2.36 -15.15
CA PRO A 244 13.17 1.73 -16.10
C PRO A 244 11.75 1.52 -15.54
N ALA A 245 11.45 1.94 -14.31
CA ALA A 245 10.20 1.77 -13.62
C ALA A 245 9.38 3.07 -13.60
N ILE A 246 8.06 2.95 -13.71
CA ILE A 246 7.11 4.06 -13.66
C ILE A 246 6.10 3.78 -12.56
N SER A 247 5.81 4.76 -11.71
CA SER A 247 4.62 4.73 -10.88
C SER A 247 3.42 5.11 -11.74
N ALA A 248 2.53 4.15 -12.01
CA ALA A 248 1.32 4.33 -12.79
C ALA A 248 0.09 4.40 -11.88
N LYS A 249 -0.81 5.36 -12.14
CA LYS A 249 -2.15 5.39 -11.56
C LYS A 249 -3.14 4.84 -12.56
N ILE A 250 -3.81 3.77 -12.22
CA ILE A 250 -4.66 2.99 -13.12
C ILE A 250 -6.07 2.93 -12.56
N ALA A 251 -7.05 3.20 -13.43
CA ALA A 251 -8.47 3.01 -13.16
C ALA A 251 -9.03 1.91 -14.05
N ALA A 252 -9.97 1.13 -13.49
CA ALA A 252 -10.77 0.20 -14.29
C ALA A 252 -12.11 -0.06 -13.61
N TYR A 253 -13.11 -0.51 -14.38
CA TYR A 253 -14.47 -0.64 -13.91
C TYR A 253 -15.03 -2.04 -14.16
N LYS A 254 -15.76 -2.58 -13.17
CA LYS A 254 -16.56 -3.79 -13.36
C LYS A 254 -17.83 -3.41 -14.11
N PRO A 255 -18.18 -4.11 -15.22
CA PRO A 255 -19.43 -3.91 -15.94
C PRO A 255 -20.67 -3.97 -15.02
N LYS A 256 -21.78 -3.33 -15.47
CA LYS A 256 -23.07 -3.35 -14.75
C LYS A 256 -23.83 -4.64 -15.00
#